data_c26b605d49f5cd9c9702c51a5bc714e4
#
_entry.id   c26b605d49f5cd9c9702c51a5bc714e4
#
_cell.length_a   1.000
_cell.length_b   1.000
_cell.length_c   1.000
_cell.angle_alpha   90.00
_cell.angle_beta   90.00
_cell.angle_gamma   90.00
#
_symmetry.space_group_name_H-M   'P 1'
#
loop_
_entity.id
_entity.type
_entity.pdbx_description
1 polymer ?
#
loop_
_entity_poly.entity_id
_entity_poly.type
_entity_poly.pdbx_seq_one_letter_code
_entity_poly.pdbx_strand_id
1 'polypeptide(L)'
;MKHVLNRTVYVNGDYVKEQDALVSIFDRGFIFGDGVYEVVPVIKNRLVDKKYFLERLDRSLKEVAIPWPCTPEEYIAVMEKLVKENSLREGIVYSQVTRGAAERDFQFPEQTSPSLVAFTSIMNLLSSPAI
;
A
#
# COMPACT_ATOMS: atom_id res chain seq x y z
N MET A 1 5.62 14.64 19.67
CA MET A 1 5.22 13.36 20.25
C MET A 1 5.90 12.22 19.49
N LYS A 2 6.45 11.29 20.20
CA LYS A 2 7.12 10.16 19.58
C LYS A 2 6.09 9.14 19.08
N HIS A 3 6.25 8.71 17.86
CA HIS A 3 5.47 7.61 17.32
C HIS A 3 6.11 6.30 17.78
N VAL A 4 5.38 5.51 18.55
CA VAL A 4 5.94 4.35 19.26
C VAL A 4 5.30 3.04 18.80
N LEU A 5 4.95 2.93 17.53
CA LEU A 5 4.45 1.69 17.00
C LEU A 5 5.60 0.87 16.43
N ASN A 6 5.46 -0.43 16.51
CA ASN A 6 6.48 -1.37 16.06
C ASN A 6 5.91 -2.28 14.99
N ARG A 7 5.19 -1.69 14.02
CA ARG A 7 4.57 -2.45 12.94
C ARG A 7 5.60 -2.97 11.96
N THR A 8 5.31 -4.13 11.40
CA THR A 8 5.95 -4.58 10.18
C THR A 8 5.22 -3.94 9.02
N VAL A 9 5.97 -3.34 8.11
CA VAL A 9 5.43 -2.72 6.89
C VAL A 9 6.13 -3.30 5.68
N TYR A 10 5.60 -3.02 4.48
CA TYR A 10 6.16 -3.51 3.23
C TYR A 10 6.62 -2.34 2.38
N VAL A 11 7.86 -2.41 1.89
CA VAL A 11 8.42 -1.41 0.96
C VAL A 11 9.18 -2.15 -0.13
N ASN A 12 8.67 -2.13 -1.35
CA ASN A 12 9.37 -2.59 -2.56
C ASN A 12 10.05 -3.95 -2.44
N GLY A 13 9.35 -4.94 -1.91
CA GLY A 13 9.85 -6.31 -1.80
C GLY A 13 10.30 -6.70 -0.40
N ASP A 14 10.45 -5.74 0.50
CA ASP A 14 10.99 -5.98 1.84
C ASP A 14 9.95 -5.76 2.92
N TYR A 15 9.90 -6.68 3.88
CA TYR A 15 9.14 -6.51 5.11
C TYR A 15 10.10 -5.97 6.17
N VAL A 16 9.84 -4.76 6.62
CA VAL A 16 10.73 -4.06 7.57
C VAL A 16 9.90 -3.44 8.69
N LYS A 17 10.55 -3.09 9.78
CA LYS A 17 9.89 -2.32 10.84
C LYS A 17 9.63 -0.91 10.36
N GLU A 18 8.52 -0.32 10.80
CA GLU A 18 8.11 1.00 10.29
C GLU A 18 9.17 2.08 10.46
N GLN A 19 9.97 1.99 11.53
CA GLN A 19 11.04 2.96 11.78
C GLN A 19 12.18 2.86 10.76
N ASP A 20 12.30 1.72 10.08
CA ASP A 20 13.36 1.45 9.11
C ASP A 20 12.85 1.53 7.67
N ALA A 21 11.57 1.85 7.49
CA ALA A 21 10.95 1.92 6.16
C ALA A 21 11.32 3.22 5.47
N LEU A 22 11.93 3.11 4.29
CA LEU A 22 12.41 4.27 3.52
C LEU A 22 11.96 4.16 2.07
N VAL A 23 11.62 5.29 1.49
CA VAL A 23 11.42 5.43 0.05
C VAL A 23 12.34 6.54 -0.47
N SER A 24 12.74 6.41 -1.74
CA SER A 24 13.57 7.45 -2.36
C SER A 24 12.85 8.79 -2.38
N ILE A 25 13.56 9.87 -2.11
CA ILE A 25 13.01 11.22 -2.28
C ILE A 25 12.74 11.54 -3.76
N PHE A 26 13.28 10.75 -4.68
CA PHE A 26 13.01 10.88 -6.11
C PHE A 26 11.83 10.02 -6.57
N ASP A 27 11.15 9.33 -5.64
CA ASP A 27 9.93 8.63 -5.99
C ASP A 27 8.89 9.65 -6.46
N ARG A 28 8.29 9.39 -7.62
CA ARG A 28 7.30 10.32 -8.19
C ARG A 28 6.06 10.45 -7.33
N GLY A 29 5.77 9.46 -6.52
CA GLY A 29 4.69 9.55 -5.53
C GLY A 29 4.96 10.64 -4.50
N PHE A 30 6.21 10.77 -4.07
CA PHE A 30 6.61 11.82 -3.14
C PHE A 30 6.66 13.21 -3.79
N ILE A 31 7.23 13.31 -4.99
CA ILE A 31 7.43 14.61 -5.65
C ILE A 31 6.14 15.16 -6.26
N PHE A 32 5.35 14.31 -6.93
CA PHE A 32 4.21 14.73 -7.72
C PHE A 32 2.88 14.14 -7.29
N GLY A 33 2.87 13.24 -6.30
CA GLY A 33 1.66 12.47 -6.02
C GLY A 33 1.28 11.53 -7.16
N ASP A 34 2.27 11.10 -7.95
CA ASP A 34 2.05 10.27 -9.13
C ASP A 34 1.87 8.81 -8.73
N GLY A 35 0.65 8.46 -8.38
CA GLY A 35 0.34 7.12 -7.91
C GLY A 35 -1.12 6.96 -7.56
N VAL A 36 -1.45 5.78 -7.08
CA VAL A 36 -2.79 5.43 -6.61
C VAL A 36 -2.68 4.78 -5.24
N TYR A 37 -3.72 4.86 -4.43
CA TYR A 37 -3.75 4.18 -3.16
C TYR A 37 -5.07 3.43 -2.98
N GLU A 38 -5.06 2.45 -2.09
CA GLU A 38 -6.21 1.66 -1.75
C GLU A 38 -6.21 1.36 -0.26
N VAL A 39 -7.41 1.23 0.30
CA VAL A 39 -7.61 0.87 1.70
C VAL A 39 -8.54 -0.34 1.74
N VAL A 40 -8.09 -1.40 2.39
CA VAL A 40 -8.87 -2.64 2.52
C VAL A 40 -9.19 -2.85 3.99
N PRO A 41 -10.47 -2.97 4.35
CA PRO A 41 -10.84 -3.29 5.73
C PRO A 41 -10.38 -4.69 6.12
N VAL A 42 -10.06 -4.86 7.38
CA VAL A 42 -9.71 -6.14 7.99
C VAL A 42 -10.67 -6.39 9.14
N ILE A 43 -11.37 -7.51 9.11
CA ILE A 43 -12.30 -7.92 10.16
C ILE A 43 -12.01 -9.37 10.49
N LYS A 44 -11.86 -9.68 11.78
CA LYS A 44 -11.51 -11.02 12.25
C LYS A 44 -10.28 -11.58 11.55
N ASN A 45 -9.25 -10.74 11.43
CA ASN A 45 -7.96 -11.07 10.81
C ASN A 45 -8.04 -11.38 9.31
N ARG A 46 -9.10 -10.98 8.62
CA ARG A 46 -9.31 -11.27 7.21
C ARG A 46 -9.56 -10.01 6.41
N LEU A 47 -8.98 -9.95 5.22
CA LEU A 47 -9.28 -8.89 4.25
C LEU A 47 -10.73 -9.01 3.78
N VAL A 48 -11.42 -7.89 3.71
CA VAL A 48 -12.81 -7.82 3.25
C VAL A 48 -12.84 -7.53 1.76
N ASP A 49 -13.62 -8.33 1.00
CA ASP A 49 -13.87 -8.12 -0.44
C ASP A 49 -12.62 -8.03 -1.31
N LYS A 50 -11.75 -9.02 -1.20
CA LYS A 50 -10.48 -9.07 -1.96
C LYS A 50 -10.68 -8.93 -3.47
N LYS A 51 -11.68 -9.60 -4.03
CA LYS A 51 -11.94 -9.56 -5.48
C LYS A 51 -12.30 -8.15 -5.93
N TYR A 52 -13.20 -7.50 -5.20
CA TYR A 52 -13.61 -6.13 -5.51
C TYR A 52 -12.44 -5.15 -5.40
N PHE A 53 -11.60 -5.34 -4.39
CA PHE A 53 -10.39 -4.55 -4.23
C PHE A 53 -9.46 -4.67 -5.45
N LEU A 54 -9.21 -5.90 -5.92
CA LEU A 54 -8.34 -6.11 -7.07
C LEU A 54 -8.91 -5.48 -8.34
N GLU A 55 -10.21 -5.56 -8.54
CA GLU A 55 -10.86 -4.93 -9.69
C GLU A 55 -10.70 -3.40 -9.65
N ARG A 56 -10.89 -2.82 -8.48
CA ARG A 56 -10.76 -1.38 -8.27
C ARG A 56 -9.33 -0.90 -8.49
N LEU A 57 -8.37 -1.63 -7.95
CA LEU A 57 -6.94 -1.31 -8.14
C LEU A 57 -6.53 -1.42 -9.60
N ASP A 58 -6.96 -2.48 -10.28
CA ASP A 58 -6.66 -2.67 -11.70
C ASP A 58 -7.19 -1.50 -12.53
N ARG A 59 -8.41 -1.08 -12.27
CA ARG A 59 -8.99 0.07 -12.97
C ARG A 59 -8.20 1.35 -12.72
N SER A 60 -7.84 1.60 -11.46
CA SER A 60 -7.07 2.81 -11.10
C SER A 60 -5.70 2.83 -11.76
N LEU A 61 -4.99 1.69 -11.75
CA LEU A 61 -3.68 1.60 -12.39
C LEU A 61 -3.76 1.82 -13.90
N LYS A 62 -4.79 1.27 -14.55
CA LYS A 62 -5.00 1.47 -16.00
C LYS A 62 -5.28 2.93 -16.33
N GLU A 63 -6.10 3.59 -15.53
CA GLU A 63 -6.44 5.00 -15.76
C GLU A 63 -5.23 5.93 -15.70
N VAL A 64 -4.26 5.64 -14.85
CA VAL A 64 -3.06 6.46 -14.73
C VAL A 64 -1.86 5.86 -15.48
N ALA A 65 -2.06 4.74 -16.18
CA ALA A 65 -1.03 4.05 -16.94
C ALA A 65 0.21 3.68 -16.12
N ILE A 66 -0.02 3.18 -14.91
CA ILE A 66 1.03 2.60 -14.08
C ILE A 66 0.88 1.08 -14.14
N PRO A 67 1.94 0.33 -14.48
CA PRO A 67 1.84 -1.13 -14.47
C PRO A 67 1.72 -1.67 -13.05
N TRP A 68 1.19 -2.88 -12.92
CA TRP A 68 1.17 -3.56 -11.63
C TRP A 68 2.61 -3.75 -11.11
N PRO A 69 2.87 -3.49 -9.82
CA PRO A 69 4.20 -3.69 -9.25
C PRO A 69 4.55 -5.17 -9.06
N CYS A 70 3.55 -6.03 -9.02
CA CYS A 70 3.66 -7.48 -8.86
C CYS A 70 2.36 -8.10 -9.35
N THR A 71 2.24 -9.41 -9.33
CA THR A 71 0.96 -10.04 -9.71
C THR A 71 -0.13 -9.73 -8.69
N PRO A 72 -1.41 -9.76 -9.08
CA PRO A 72 -2.50 -9.57 -8.12
C PRO A 72 -2.44 -10.56 -6.94
N GLU A 73 -2.04 -11.80 -7.19
CA GLU A 73 -1.89 -12.82 -6.15
C GLU A 73 -0.79 -12.45 -5.16
N GLU A 74 0.34 -11.96 -5.67
CA GLU A 74 1.44 -11.48 -4.83
C GLU A 74 1.02 -10.26 -4.01
N TYR A 75 0.24 -9.36 -4.60
CA TYR A 75 -0.26 -8.17 -3.90
C TYR A 75 -1.14 -8.57 -2.71
N ILE A 76 -2.06 -9.49 -2.92
CA ILE A 76 -2.91 -10.01 -1.83
C ILE A 76 -2.05 -10.69 -0.76
N ALA A 77 -1.05 -11.47 -1.18
CA ALA A 77 -0.17 -12.17 -0.23
C ALA A 77 0.60 -11.17 0.65
N VAL A 78 1.03 -10.04 0.09
CA VAL A 78 1.69 -8.97 0.86
C VAL A 78 0.75 -8.46 1.96
N MET A 79 -0.49 -8.14 1.60
CA MET A 79 -1.45 -7.61 2.56
C MET A 79 -1.80 -8.64 3.63
N GLU A 80 -2.02 -9.90 3.25
CA GLU A 80 -2.32 -10.97 4.19
C GLU A 80 -1.16 -11.22 5.15
N LYS A 81 0.07 -11.15 4.66
CA LYS A 81 1.25 -11.31 5.51
C LYS A 81 1.36 -10.16 6.52
N LEU A 82 1.08 -8.93 6.12
CA LEU A 82 1.08 -7.80 7.05
C LEU A 82 0.03 -7.95 8.15
N VAL A 83 -1.16 -8.41 7.79
CA VAL A 83 -2.21 -8.69 8.76
C VAL A 83 -1.73 -9.72 9.79
N LYS A 84 -1.10 -10.78 9.33
CA LYS A 84 -0.58 -11.85 10.18
C LYS A 84 0.57 -11.36 11.06
N GLU A 85 1.58 -10.73 10.45
CA GLU A 85 2.77 -10.26 11.17
C GLU A 85 2.44 -9.24 12.26
N ASN A 86 1.44 -8.40 12.00
CA ASN A 86 1.03 -7.38 12.96
C ASN A 86 -0.11 -7.82 13.86
N SER A 87 -0.54 -9.09 13.75
CA SER A 87 -1.68 -9.63 14.51
C SER A 87 -2.89 -8.71 14.45
N LEU A 88 -3.17 -8.18 13.26
CA LEU A 88 -4.25 -7.23 13.05
C LEU A 88 -5.58 -7.97 13.05
N ARG A 89 -6.38 -7.72 14.08
CA ARG A 89 -7.70 -8.33 14.18
C ARG A 89 -8.76 -7.50 13.46
N GLU A 90 -8.72 -6.19 13.66
CA GLU A 90 -9.68 -5.27 13.06
C GLU A 90 -8.99 -3.95 12.73
N GLY A 91 -9.16 -3.49 11.52
CA GLY A 91 -8.53 -2.25 11.06
C GLY A 91 -8.49 -2.20 9.55
N ILE A 92 -7.42 -1.65 9.03
CA ILE A 92 -7.25 -1.51 7.58
C ILE A 92 -5.83 -1.89 7.16
N VAL A 93 -5.70 -2.29 5.89
CA VAL A 93 -4.42 -2.30 5.20
C VAL A 93 -4.46 -1.18 4.17
N TYR A 94 -3.53 -0.26 4.29
CA TYR A 94 -3.30 0.79 3.31
C TYR A 94 -2.22 0.32 2.35
N SER A 95 -2.41 0.54 1.07
CA SER A 95 -1.37 0.28 0.08
C SER A 95 -1.33 1.40 -0.95
N GLN A 96 -0.14 1.67 -1.46
CA GLN A 96 0.09 2.73 -2.43
C GLN A 96 1.05 2.23 -3.50
N VAL A 97 0.67 2.45 -4.76
CA VAL A 97 1.52 2.17 -5.91
C VAL A 97 1.85 3.48 -6.59
N THR A 98 3.13 3.80 -6.71
CA THR A 98 3.59 4.98 -7.43
C THR A 98 4.22 4.57 -8.76
N ARG A 99 4.46 5.53 -9.63
CA ARG A 99 5.19 5.27 -10.88
C ARG A 99 6.65 4.87 -10.62
N GLY A 100 7.17 5.16 -9.43
CA GLY A 100 8.54 4.82 -9.04
C GLY A 100 9.45 6.02 -9.01
N ALA A 101 10.74 5.74 -8.76
CA ALA A 101 11.78 6.76 -8.66
C ALA A 101 12.39 7.05 -10.03
N ALA A 102 12.61 8.33 -10.31
CA ALA A 102 13.21 8.79 -11.55
C ALA A 102 13.76 10.21 -11.34
N GLU A 103 14.61 10.68 -12.25
CA GLU A 103 14.99 12.09 -12.27
C GLU A 103 13.73 12.96 -12.36
N ARG A 104 13.75 14.08 -11.67
CA ARG A 104 12.59 14.97 -11.64
C ARG A 104 12.36 15.59 -13.01
N ASP A 105 11.24 15.24 -13.62
CA ASP A 105 10.77 15.77 -14.89
C ASP A 105 9.25 15.70 -14.89
N PHE A 106 8.59 16.71 -15.44
CA PHE A 106 7.13 16.68 -15.57
C PHE A 106 6.66 15.58 -16.53
N GLN A 107 7.47 15.21 -17.51
CA GLN A 107 7.15 14.11 -18.40
C GLN A 107 7.30 12.79 -17.68
N PHE A 108 6.47 11.81 -18.06
CA PHE A 108 6.62 10.47 -17.53
C PHE A 108 7.93 9.85 -18.05
N PRO A 109 8.68 9.21 -17.16
CA PRO A 109 9.92 8.54 -17.58
C PRO A 109 9.59 7.38 -18.51
N GLU A 110 10.48 7.10 -19.45
CA GLU A 110 10.30 6.00 -20.40
C GLU A 110 10.33 4.64 -19.71
N GLN A 111 11.15 4.51 -18.68
CA GLN A 111 11.24 3.27 -17.91
C GLN A 111 11.33 3.58 -16.43
N THR A 112 10.39 3.02 -15.66
CA THR A 112 10.44 3.03 -14.21
C THR A 112 9.91 1.71 -13.69
N SER A 113 10.32 1.38 -12.47
CA SER A 113 9.70 0.28 -11.74
C SER A 113 8.75 0.87 -10.73
N PRO A 114 7.47 0.52 -10.74
CA PRO A 114 6.54 1.03 -9.75
C PRO A 114 6.98 0.70 -8.34
N SER A 115 6.73 1.62 -7.41
CA SER A 115 6.95 1.38 -6.00
C SER A 115 5.67 0.90 -5.35
N LEU A 116 5.79 -0.06 -4.44
CA LEU A 116 4.68 -0.54 -3.64
C LEU A 116 5.03 -0.39 -2.17
N VAL A 117 4.18 0.34 -1.45
CA VAL A 117 4.27 0.50 0.00
C VAL A 117 2.95 0.07 0.62
N ALA A 118 3.01 -0.67 1.71
CA ALA A 118 1.79 -1.08 2.40
C ALA A 118 2.03 -1.11 3.92
N PHE A 119 0.99 -0.77 4.66
CA PHE A 119 1.03 -0.82 6.12
C PHE A 119 -0.37 -1.07 6.68
N THR A 120 -0.43 -1.43 7.95
CA THR A 120 -1.69 -1.67 8.65
C THR A 120 -1.95 -0.57 9.67
N SER A 121 -3.23 -0.36 9.96
CA SER A 121 -3.65 0.49 11.07
C SER A 121 -4.77 -0.18 11.84
N ILE A 122 -4.67 -0.17 13.16
CA ILE A 122 -5.72 -0.68 14.02
C ILE A 122 -6.85 0.32 14.01
N MET A 123 -8.06 -0.13 13.70
CA MET A 123 -9.24 0.71 13.69
C MET A 123 -10.42 -0.08 14.21
N ASN A 124 -11.31 0.60 14.89
CA ASN A 124 -12.52 0.00 15.44
C ASN A 124 -13.68 0.18 14.44
N LEU A 125 -13.79 -0.75 13.50
CA LEU A 125 -14.74 -0.64 12.39
C LEU A 125 -16.16 -1.06 12.76
N LEU A 126 -16.28 -2.17 13.51
CA LEU A 126 -17.61 -2.74 13.82
C LEU A 126 -18.35 -2.00 14.92
N SER A 127 -17.64 -1.35 15.83
CA SER A 127 -18.25 -0.64 16.96
C SER A 127 -18.15 0.88 16.84
N SER A 128 -17.62 1.38 15.73
CA SER A 128 -17.57 2.82 15.48
C SER A 128 -18.97 3.36 15.21
N PRO A 129 -19.32 4.53 15.74
CA PRO A 129 -20.57 5.18 15.37
C PRO A 129 -20.59 5.43 13.87
N ALA A 130 -21.78 5.35 13.27
CA ALA A 130 -21.94 5.74 11.88
C ALA A 130 -21.59 7.21 11.70
N ILE A 131 -20.83 7.50 10.71
CA ILE A 131 -20.43 8.87 10.40
C ILE A 131 -21.37 9.45 9.36
#